data_effa1a52695511b84e32906923e5bf85
#
_entry.id   effa1a52695511b84e32906923e5bf85
#
_cell.length_a   1.000
_cell.length_b   1.000
_cell.length_c   1.000
_cell.angle_alpha   90.00
_cell.angle_beta   90.00
_cell.angle_gamma   90.00
#
_symmetry.space_group_name_H-M   'P 1'
#
loop_
_entity.id
_entity.type
_entity.pdbx_description
1 polymer ?
#
loop_
_entity_poly.entity_id
_entity_poly.type
_entity_poly.pdbx_seq_one_letter_code
_entity_poly.pdbx_strand_id
1 'polypeptide(L)'
;MQTPKVTGLSEDQVQNIAKALADPRRYEIIKRISRSAQPLACESVRGCLEITAPTLSHHMKELEIAGLITVRRSGKFTNYEFRRDVLESFLASLRREFM
;
A
#
# COMPACT_ATOMS: atom_id res chain seq x y z
N MET A 1 14.73 -16.66 6.08
CA MET A 1 15.34 -15.99 4.92
C MET A 1 14.67 -14.64 4.73
N GLN A 2 15.48 -13.64 4.64
CA GLN A 2 14.93 -12.27 4.51
C GLN A 2 14.44 -12.02 3.10
N THR A 3 13.30 -11.36 3.01
CA THR A 3 12.85 -10.81 1.74
C THR A 3 13.88 -9.77 1.29
N PRO A 4 14.33 -9.83 0.05
CA PRO A 4 15.29 -8.84 -0.42
C PRO A 4 14.72 -7.43 -0.22
N LYS A 5 15.53 -6.54 0.33
CA LYS A 5 15.13 -5.14 0.41
C LYS A 5 15.00 -4.59 -0.99
N VAL A 6 13.95 -3.84 -1.22
CA VAL A 6 13.80 -3.11 -2.46
C VAL A 6 14.84 -1.99 -2.42
N THR A 7 15.83 -2.08 -3.28
CA THR A 7 16.87 -1.05 -3.37
C THR A 7 16.74 -0.34 -4.71
N GLY A 8 16.55 0.95 -4.66
CA GLY A 8 16.52 1.75 -5.87
C GLY A 8 15.24 1.58 -6.68
N LEU A 9 14.23 2.33 -6.32
CA LEU A 9 13.02 2.39 -7.12
C LEU A 9 13.31 3.18 -8.40
N SER A 10 12.66 2.78 -9.49
CA SER A 10 12.69 3.57 -10.72
C SER A 10 11.91 4.86 -10.50
N GLU A 11 12.15 5.84 -11.37
CA GLU A 11 11.41 7.10 -11.29
C GLU A 11 9.91 6.89 -11.46
N ASP A 12 9.52 5.98 -12.35
CA ASP A 12 8.11 5.65 -12.54
C ASP A 12 7.49 5.06 -11.27
N GLN A 13 8.23 4.20 -10.58
CA GLN A 13 7.76 3.63 -9.33
C GLN A 13 7.59 4.71 -8.26
N VAL A 14 8.53 5.63 -8.17
CA VAL A 14 8.44 6.75 -7.22
C VAL A 14 7.20 7.58 -7.51
N GLN A 15 6.95 7.89 -8.78
CA GLN A 15 5.78 8.68 -9.17
C GLN A 15 4.48 7.93 -8.91
N ASN A 16 4.44 6.63 -9.17
CA ASN A 16 3.25 5.81 -8.89
C ASN A 16 2.91 5.81 -7.40
N ILE A 17 3.92 5.70 -6.55
CA ILE A 17 3.71 5.76 -5.10
C ILE A 17 3.18 7.15 -4.70
N ALA A 18 3.78 8.21 -5.22
CA ALA A 18 3.34 9.57 -4.92
C ALA A 18 1.88 9.78 -5.32
N LYS A 19 1.49 9.30 -6.50
CA LYS A 19 0.11 9.40 -6.97
C LYS A 19 -0.84 8.60 -6.07
N ALA A 20 -0.44 7.40 -5.69
CA ALA A 20 -1.28 6.56 -4.83
C ALA A 20 -1.53 7.25 -3.49
N LEU A 21 -0.52 7.86 -2.91
CA LEU A 21 -0.63 8.53 -1.60
C LEU A 21 -1.31 9.90 -1.68
N ALA A 22 -1.48 10.46 -2.87
CA ALA A 22 -2.10 11.77 -3.02
C ALA A 22 -3.61 11.75 -2.82
N ASP A 23 -4.24 10.60 -2.95
CA ASP A 23 -5.68 10.46 -2.72
C ASP A 23 -5.95 10.31 -1.22
N PRO A 24 -6.81 11.16 -0.63
CA PRO A 24 -7.07 11.10 0.82
C PRO A 24 -7.58 9.75 1.31
N ARG A 25 -8.40 9.08 0.51
CA ARG A 25 -8.92 7.76 0.88
C ARG A 25 -7.83 6.71 0.90
N ARG A 26 -7.00 6.69 -0.13
CA ARG A 26 -5.88 5.75 -0.20
C ARG A 26 -4.88 6.02 0.92
N TYR A 27 -4.62 7.27 1.23
CA TYR A 27 -3.75 7.64 2.34
C TYR A 27 -4.27 7.08 3.66
N GLU A 28 -5.57 7.22 3.93
CA GLU A 28 -6.20 6.68 5.14
C GLU A 28 -6.11 5.15 5.18
N ILE A 29 -6.34 4.49 4.06
CA ILE A 29 -6.23 3.03 3.97
C ILE A 29 -4.83 2.58 4.35
N ILE A 30 -3.80 3.21 3.79
CA ILE A 30 -2.41 2.85 4.07
C ILE A 30 -2.08 3.07 5.55
N LYS A 31 -2.57 4.14 6.15
CA LYS A 31 -2.35 4.38 7.57
C LYS A 31 -2.87 3.21 8.42
N ARG A 32 -4.07 2.74 8.10
CA ARG A 32 -4.66 1.63 8.86
C ARG A 32 -3.90 0.33 8.67
N ILE A 33 -3.57 0.01 7.42
CA ILE A 33 -2.86 -1.22 7.13
C ILE A 33 -1.46 -1.21 7.73
N SER A 34 -0.76 -0.08 7.67
CA SER A 34 0.60 0.03 8.17
C SER A 34 0.70 -0.09 9.69
N ARG A 35 -0.38 0.23 10.39
CA ARG A 35 -0.42 0.16 11.86
C ARG A 35 -0.80 -1.21 12.39
N SER A 36 -1.24 -2.10 11.51
CA SER A 36 -1.62 -3.45 11.92
C SER A 36 -0.39 -4.36 11.93
N ALA A 37 -0.24 -5.16 13.00
CA ALA A 37 0.83 -6.14 13.09
C ALA A 37 0.56 -7.36 12.21
N GLN A 38 -0.68 -7.55 11.80
CA GLN A 38 -1.12 -8.68 10.96
C GLN A 38 -1.77 -8.15 9.69
N PRO A 39 -1.78 -8.93 8.62
CA PRO A 39 -2.51 -8.55 7.42
C PRO A 39 -3.98 -8.27 7.76
N LEU A 40 -4.54 -7.22 7.17
CA LEU A 40 -5.92 -6.84 7.41
C LEU A 40 -6.85 -7.43 6.36
N ALA A 41 -7.97 -7.98 6.83
CA ALA A 41 -9.02 -8.47 5.94
C ALA A 41 -9.71 -7.30 5.25
N CYS A 42 -10.14 -7.55 4.01
CA CYS A 42 -10.90 -6.57 3.23
C CYS A 42 -12.09 -6.02 4.01
N GLU A 43 -12.83 -6.91 4.69
CA GLU A 43 -14.01 -6.51 5.45
C GLU A 43 -13.68 -5.56 6.58
N SER A 44 -12.54 -5.76 7.25
CA SER A 44 -12.10 -4.89 8.33
C SER A 44 -11.80 -3.48 7.82
N VAL A 45 -11.13 -3.38 6.68
CA VAL A 45 -10.80 -2.09 6.08
C VAL A 45 -12.08 -1.37 5.64
N ARG A 46 -12.98 -2.11 4.99
CA ARG A 46 -14.22 -1.57 4.48
C ARG A 46 -15.13 -1.03 5.58
N GLY A 47 -15.25 -1.80 6.65
CA GLY A 47 -16.09 -1.41 7.80
C GLY A 47 -15.59 -0.17 8.50
N CYS A 48 -14.26 -0.03 8.63
CA CYS A 48 -13.67 1.12 9.30
C CYS A 48 -13.80 2.42 8.50
N LEU A 49 -13.83 2.32 7.18
CA LEU A 49 -13.83 3.49 6.31
C LEU A 49 -15.18 3.79 5.68
N GLU A 50 -16.18 2.94 5.95
CA GLU A 50 -17.54 3.11 5.42
C GLU A 50 -17.55 3.28 3.90
N ILE A 51 -16.80 2.46 3.19
CA ILE A 51 -16.75 2.50 1.72
C ILE A 51 -17.30 1.22 1.14
N THR A 52 -17.82 1.32 -0.09
CA THR A 52 -18.37 0.16 -0.78
C THR A 52 -17.26 -0.77 -1.25
N ALA A 53 -17.59 -2.04 -1.47
CA ALA A 53 -16.62 -3.02 -1.94
C ALA A 53 -16.00 -2.63 -3.28
N PRO A 54 -16.75 -2.18 -4.30
CA PRO A 54 -16.14 -1.76 -5.57
C PRO A 54 -15.17 -0.58 -5.40
N THR A 55 -15.53 0.39 -4.56
CA THR A 55 -14.69 1.55 -4.32
C THR A 55 -13.39 1.14 -3.62
N LEU A 56 -13.51 0.26 -2.61
CA LEU A 56 -12.32 -0.25 -1.94
C LEU A 56 -11.42 -1.02 -2.90
N SER A 57 -12.00 -1.89 -3.73
CA SER A 57 -11.24 -2.66 -4.70
C SER A 57 -10.44 -1.77 -5.64
N HIS A 58 -11.02 -0.66 -6.08
CA HIS A 58 -10.33 0.29 -6.93
C HIS A 58 -9.12 0.91 -6.21
N HIS A 59 -9.31 1.36 -4.99
CA HIS A 59 -8.22 1.95 -4.20
C HIS A 59 -7.12 0.93 -3.91
N MET A 60 -7.51 -0.30 -3.56
CA MET A 60 -6.53 -1.33 -3.25
C MET A 60 -5.73 -1.73 -4.48
N LYS A 61 -6.36 -1.74 -5.65
CA LYS A 61 -5.64 -2.03 -6.88
C LYS A 61 -4.57 -0.98 -7.18
N GLU A 62 -4.90 0.29 -6.98
CA GLU A 62 -3.94 1.37 -7.17
C GLU A 62 -2.76 1.26 -6.19
N LEU A 63 -3.04 0.90 -4.94
CA LEU A 63 -2.01 0.69 -3.93
C LEU A 63 -1.14 -0.53 -4.25
N GLU A 64 -1.75 -1.58 -4.79
CA GLU A 64 -1.03 -2.78 -5.21
C GLU A 64 -0.10 -2.47 -6.39
N ILE A 65 -0.60 -1.73 -7.39
CA ILE A 65 0.20 -1.33 -8.55
C ILE A 65 1.39 -0.47 -8.10
N ALA A 66 1.18 0.40 -7.12
CA ALA A 66 2.25 1.22 -6.56
C ALA A 66 3.27 0.40 -5.76
N GLY A 67 2.93 -0.84 -5.41
CA GLY A 67 3.80 -1.71 -4.65
C GLY A 67 3.75 -1.49 -3.14
N LEU A 68 2.80 -0.68 -2.66
CA LEU A 68 2.70 -0.38 -1.23
C LEU A 68 2.04 -1.47 -0.41
N ILE A 69 1.30 -2.36 -1.06
CA ILE A 69 0.66 -3.48 -0.40
C ILE A 69 0.82 -4.76 -1.22
N THR A 70 0.75 -5.88 -0.52
CA THR A 70 0.60 -7.20 -1.13
C THR A 70 -0.83 -7.64 -0.86
N VAL A 71 -1.50 -8.13 -1.89
CA VAL A 71 -2.86 -8.67 -1.78
C VAL A 71 -2.76 -10.18 -1.74
N ARG A 72 -3.27 -10.80 -0.68
CA ARG A 72 -3.28 -12.24 -0.52
C ARG A 72 -4.71 -12.74 -0.59
N ARG A 73 -4.98 -13.59 -1.57
CA ARG A 73 -6.30 -14.18 -1.75
C ARG A 73 -6.24 -15.63 -1.33
N SER A 74 -7.20 -16.03 -0.49
CA SER A 74 -7.34 -17.40 -0.01
C SER A 74 -8.81 -17.76 -0.08
N GLY A 75 -9.19 -18.55 -1.10
CA GLY A 75 -10.60 -18.83 -1.36
C GLY A 75 -11.36 -17.53 -1.61
N LYS A 76 -12.39 -17.29 -0.80
CA LYS A 76 -13.19 -16.06 -0.90
C LYS A 76 -12.69 -14.93 0.00
N PHE A 77 -11.60 -15.16 0.72
CA PHE A 77 -11.04 -14.14 1.63
C PHE A 77 -9.91 -13.40 0.95
N THR A 78 -9.83 -12.10 1.24
CA THR A 78 -8.77 -11.24 0.74
C THR A 78 -8.16 -10.50 1.92
N ASN A 79 -6.83 -10.58 2.04
CA ASN A 79 -6.09 -9.89 3.08
C ASN A 79 -5.08 -8.96 2.44
N TYR A 80 -4.80 -7.85 3.10
CA TYR A 80 -3.86 -6.83 2.64
C TYR A 80 -2.70 -6.70 3.61
N GLU A 81 -1.49 -6.70 3.06
CA GLU A 81 -0.28 -6.59 3.85
C GLU A 81 0.53 -5.40 3.39
N PHE A 82 0.95 -4.57 4.33
CA PHE A 82 1.72 -3.37 4.02
C PHE A 82 3.16 -3.73 3.64
N ARG A 83 3.68 -3.08 2.60
CA ARG A 83 5.07 -3.23 2.15
C ARG A 83 5.91 -2.10 2.72
N ARG A 84 6.35 -2.27 3.95
CA ARG A 84 7.18 -1.26 4.63
C ARG A 84 8.51 -1.04 3.91
N ASP A 85 9.08 -2.08 3.33
CA ASP A 85 10.32 -1.99 2.58
C ASP A 85 10.20 -1.05 1.36
N VAL A 86 9.07 -1.11 0.68
CA VAL A 86 8.79 -0.24 -0.47
C VAL A 86 8.66 1.21 -0.01
N LEU A 87 7.94 1.44 1.09
CA LEU A 87 7.79 2.81 1.61
C LEU A 87 9.15 3.37 2.04
N GLU A 88 9.98 2.58 2.70
CA GLU A 88 11.32 3.02 3.11
C GLU A 88 12.16 3.42 1.89
N SER A 89 12.09 2.63 0.83
CA SER A 89 12.82 2.94 -0.42
C SER A 89 12.29 4.22 -1.07
N PHE A 90 10.98 4.43 -1.00
CA PHE A 90 10.35 5.65 -1.51
C PHE A 90 10.85 6.87 -0.75
N LEU A 91 10.85 6.81 0.57
CA LEU A 91 11.33 7.91 1.42
C LEU A 91 12.82 8.20 1.14
N ALA A 92 13.62 7.15 0.97
CA ALA A 92 15.02 7.31 0.65
C ALA A 92 15.22 8.00 -0.71
N SER A 93 14.37 7.66 -1.68
CA SER A 93 14.42 8.31 -3.00
C SER A 93 14.10 9.78 -2.92
N LEU A 94 13.06 10.15 -2.18
CA LEU A 94 12.70 11.56 -1.99
C LEU A 94 13.81 12.33 -1.27
N ARG A 95 14.41 11.68 -0.27
CA ARG A 95 15.50 12.31 0.47
C ARG A 95 16.67 12.62 -0.45
N ARG A 96 17.04 11.69 -1.33
CA ARG A 96 18.14 11.90 -2.29
C ARG A 96 17.84 13.03 -3.26
N GLU A 97 16.59 13.12 -3.71
CA GLU A 97 16.20 14.09 -4.74
C GLU A 97 16.04 15.50 -4.19
N PHE A 98 15.52 15.63 -2.98
CA PHE A 98 15.06 16.93 -2.47
C PHE A 98 15.87 17.46 -1.29
N MET A 99 16.77 16.69 -0.74
CA MET A 99 17.47 17.12 0.48
C MET A 99 19.01 16.95 0.43
#